data_5df3497cfbfa1258f509ee7bb3ca4d69
#
_entry.id   5df3497cfbfa1258f509ee7bb3ca4d69
#
_cell.length_a   1.000
_cell.length_b   1.000
_cell.length_c   1.000
_cell.angle_alpha   90.00
_cell.angle_beta   90.00
_cell.angle_gamma   90.00
#
_symmetry.space_group_name_H-M   'P 1'
#
loop_
_entity.id
_entity.type
_entity.pdbx_description
1 polymer ?
#
loop_
_entity_poly.entity_id
_entity_poly.type
_entity_poly.pdbx_seq_one_letter_code
_entity_poly.pdbx_strand_id
1 'polypeptide(L)'
;MAQFLEWLADACCLGLFLYKWIIIAAVILTWVSADPHNLVVQWIGRVTRPLWVWCENWMPVMMAHFSAYASILVVIFAQIVLPAEIRSLNLLFHGLTDTQGFLFQSGGHLLQGTTIVLQSLLFFFIFVLIIWFVLTLVNPSISNPLVRIIHVLADPLINPLQRYLPRTRIDWSPLVGVLLFYLISSTIISPIS
;
A
#
# COMPACT_ATOMS: atom_id res chain seq x y z
N MET A 1 -14.53 -19.04 25.42
CA MET A 1 -14.39 -18.93 23.95
C MET A 1 -14.25 -17.47 23.51
N ALA A 2 -15.04 -16.54 24.03
CA ALA A 2 -14.92 -15.11 23.73
C ALA A 2 -13.52 -14.53 23.94
N GLN A 3 -12.95 -14.72 25.12
CA GLN A 3 -11.60 -14.22 25.44
C GLN A 3 -10.53 -14.79 24.52
N PHE A 4 -10.68 -16.04 24.05
CA PHE A 4 -9.75 -16.65 23.12
C PHE A 4 -9.82 -15.96 21.73
N LEU A 5 -11.01 -15.68 21.22
CA LEU A 5 -11.19 -14.99 19.93
C LEU A 5 -10.70 -13.53 19.97
N GLU A 6 -10.90 -12.83 21.08
CA GLU A 6 -10.35 -11.49 21.29
C GLU A 6 -8.82 -11.53 21.32
N TRP A 7 -8.24 -12.44 22.11
CA TRP A 7 -6.80 -12.64 22.14
C TRP A 7 -6.24 -13.00 20.77
N LEU A 8 -6.95 -13.84 20.00
CA LEU A 8 -6.56 -14.21 18.63
C LEU A 8 -6.60 -13.00 17.69
N ALA A 9 -7.62 -12.14 17.77
CA ALA A 9 -7.72 -10.93 16.98
C ALA A 9 -6.55 -9.97 17.28
N ASP A 10 -6.22 -9.78 18.54
CA ASP A 10 -5.13 -8.91 18.98
C ASP A 10 -3.75 -9.48 18.58
N ALA A 11 -3.55 -10.79 18.73
CA ALA A 11 -2.34 -11.47 18.27
C ALA A 11 -2.17 -11.38 16.74
N CYS A 12 -3.26 -11.53 15.99
CA CYS A 12 -3.28 -11.38 14.54
C CYS A 12 -2.90 -9.93 14.14
N CYS A 13 -3.48 -8.93 14.79
CA CYS A 13 -3.19 -7.53 14.55
C CYS A 13 -1.71 -7.21 14.81
N LEU A 14 -1.15 -7.66 15.95
CA LEU A 14 0.25 -7.48 16.30
C LEU A 14 1.18 -8.21 15.30
N GLY A 15 0.86 -9.44 14.94
CA GLY A 15 1.64 -10.23 13.98
C GLY A 15 1.71 -9.58 12.62
N LEU A 16 0.57 -9.11 12.09
CA LEU A 16 0.51 -8.39 10.82
C LEU A 16 1.20 -7.02 10.88
N PHE A 17 1.11 -6.32 12.02
CA PHE A 17 1.84 -5.08 12.24
C PHE A 17 3.36 -5.29 12.16
N LEU A 18 3.89 -6.30 12.85
CA LEU A 18 5.32 -6.63 12.81
C LEU A 18 5.73 -7.11 11.40
N TYR A 19 4.91 -7.92 10.75
CA TYR A 19 5.17 -8.42 9.40
C TYR A 19 5.23 -7.28 8.37
N LYS A 20 4.35 -6.27 8.48
CA LYS A 20 4.40 -5.07 7.66
C LYS A 20 5.77 -4.37 7.76
N TRP A 21 6.32 -4.22 8.96
CA TRP A 21 7.63 -3.60 9.15
C TRP A 21 8.77 -4.44 8.57
N ILE A 22 8.66 -5.77 8.62
CA ILE A 22 9.63 -6.67 7.97
C ILE A 22 9.60 -6.47 6.44
N ILE A 23 8.42 -6.33 5.83
CA ILE A 23 8.30 -6.07 4.39
C ILE A 23 8.87 -4.70 4.03
N ILE A 24 8.58 -3.65 4.81
CA ILE A 24 9.14 -2.32 4.60
C ILE A 24 10.68 -2.38 4.67
N ALA A 25 11.23 -3.07 5.66
CA ALA A 25 12.67 -3.28 5.77
C ALA A 25 13.22 -4.02 4.54
N ALA A 26 12.54 -5.05 4.04
CA ALA A 26 12.95 -5.77 2.83
C ALA A 26 13.00 -4.85 1.61
N VAL A 27 11.99 -3.99 1.42
CA VAL A 27 11.96 -3.00 0.33
C VAL A 27 13.13 -2.03 0.45
N ILE A 28 13.41 -1.52 1.65
CA ILE A 28 14.54 -0.61 1.89
C ILE A 28 15.87 -1.32 1.56
N LEU A 29 16.05 -2.59 1.97
CA LEU A 29 17.25 -3.37 1.69
C LEU A 29 17.47 -3.58 0.18
N THR A 30 16.40 -3.75 -0.60
CA THR A 30 16.50 -3.83 -2.08
C THR A 30 16.95 -2.49 -2.67
N TRP A 31 16.50 -1.36 -2.12
CA TRP A 31 16.90 -0.04 -2.59
C TRP A 31 18.37 0.29 -2.28
N VAL A 32 18.84 -0.14 -1.12
CA VAL A 32 20.24 0.06 -0.69
C VAL A 32 21.17 -0.93 -1.38
N SER A 33 20.64 -1.89 -2.17
CA SER A 33 21.42 -2.99 -2.77
C SER A 33 22.25 -3.73 -1.72
N ALA A 34 21.61 -4.05 -0.58
CA ALA A 34 22.27 -4.71 0.54
C ALA A 34 22.89 -6.05 0.13
N ASP A 35 24.03 -6.38 0.73
CA ASP A 35 24.77 -7.61 0.42
C ASP A 35 23.87 -8.85 0.63
N PRO A 36 23.63 -9.67 -0.42
CA PRO A 36 22.80 -10.86 -0.32
C PRO A 36 23.39 -11.96 0.56
N HIS A 37 24.69 -11.89 0.90
CA HIS A 37 25.35 -12.85 1.78
C HIS A 37 25.14 -12.54 3.27
N ASN A 38 24.60 -11.38 3.60
CA ASN A 38 24.29 -11.02 4.98
C ASN A 38 23.14 -11.88 5.51
N LEU A 39 23.33 -12.51 6.68
CA LEU A 39 22.33 -13.38 7.31
C LEU A 39 20.99 -12.67 7.56
N VAL A 40 21.02 -11.39 7.94
CA VAL A 40 19.80 -10.58 8.18
C VAL A 40 19.01 -10.37 6.88
N VAL A 41 19.71 -10.05 5.79
CA VAL A 41 19.11 -9.88 4.46
C VAL A 41 18.49 -11.18 3.98
N GLN A 42 19.18 -12.31 4.15
CA GLN A 42 18.68 -13.62 3.78
C GLN A 42 17.44 -14.02 4.60
N TRP A 43 17.45 -13.74 5.91
CA TRP A 43 16.32 -14.04 6.78
C TRP A 43 15.09 -13.22 6.40
N ILE A 44 15.24 -11.90 6.25
CA ILE A 44 14.16 -11.00 5.81
C ILE A 44 13.63 -11.45 4.46
N GLY A 45 14.50 -11.72 3.48
CA GLY A 45 14.11 -12.20 2.16
C GLY A 45 13.35 -13.53 2.21
N ARG A 46 13.75 -14.47 3.07
CA ARG A 46 13.06 -15.76 3.24
C ARG A 46 11.65 -15.59 3.78
N VAL A 47 11.46 -14.66 4.73
CA VAL A 47 10.15 -14.40 5.36
C VAL A 47 9.22 -13.64 4.40
N THR A 48 9.75 -12.72 3.58
CA THR A 48 8.93 -11.88 2.69
C THR A 48 8.65 -12.51 1.32
N ARG A 49 9.56 -13.39 0.85
CA ARG A 49 9.48 -14.03 -0.48
C ARG A 49 8.14 -14.73 -0.77
N PRO A 50 7.53 -15.51 0.14
CA PRO A 50 6.27 -16.20 -0.17
C PRO A 50 5.14 -15.24 -0.54
N LEU A 51 5.04 -14.11 0.16
CA LEU A 51 4.05 -13.08 -0.14
C LEU A 51 4.35 -12.35 -1.46
N TRP A 52 5.61 -12.05 -1.72
CA TRP A 52 6.01 -11.41 -2.98
C TRP A 52 5.69 -12.28 -4.19
N VAL A 53 6.04 -13.56 -4.14
CA VAL A 53 5.73 -14.53 -5.22
C VAL A 53 4.21 -14.66 -5.40
N TRP A 54 3.46 -14.68 -4.30
CA TRP A 54 2.01 -14.71 -4.36
C TRP A 54 1.45 -13.45 -5.05
N CYS A 55 1.90 -12.26 -4.67
CA CYS A 55 1.51 -11.01 -5.32
C CYS A 55 1.93 -10.97 -6.81
N GLU A 56 3.14 -11.46 -7.12
CA GLU A 56 3.65 -11.52 -8.48
C GLU A 56 2.80 -12.39 -9.39
N ASN A 57 2.32 -13.53 -8.91
CA ASN A 57 1.45 -14.44 -9.65
C ASN A 57 0.07 -13.84 -9.98
N TRP A 58 -0.39 -12.88 -9.17
CA TRP A 58 -1.67 -12.19 -9.40
C TRP A 58 -1.54 -10.96 -10.29
N MET A 59 -0.32 -10.46 -10.51
CA MET A 59 -0.06 -9.27 -11.29
C MET A 59 0.23 -9.60 -12.75
N PRO A 60 -0.18 -8.70 -13.68
CA PRO A 60 0.30 -8.77 -15.08
C PRO A 60 1.83 -8.68 -15.10
N VAL A 61 2.46 -9.36 -16.07
CA VAL A 61 3.93 -9.42 -16.24
C VAL A 61 4.59 -8.03 -16.24
N MET A 62 3.90 -7.01 -16.79
CA MET A 62 4.38 -5.63 -16.82
C MET A 62 4.47 -4.98 -15.43
N MET A 63 3.69 -5.48 -14.45
CA MET A 63 3.63 -4.92 -13.08
C MET A 63 4.32 -5.83 -12.03
N ALA A 64 4.94 -6.93 -12.44
CA ALA A 64 5.61 -7.87 -11.53
C ALA A 64 6.69 -7.19 -10.67
N HIS A 65 7.34 -6.13 -11.19
CA HIS A 65 8.33 -5.34 -10.44
C HIS A 65 7.75 -4.60 -9.22
N PHE A 66 6.43 -4.42 -9.17
CA PHE A 66 5.74 -3.77 -8.06
C PHE A 66 5.20 -4.75 -7.00
N SER A 67 5.49 -6.05 -7.11
CA SER A 67 5.01 -7.08 -6.20
C SER A 67 5.37 -6.82 -4.73
N ALA A 68 6.56 -6.27 -4.46
CA ALA A 68 7.00 -5.89 -3.12
C ALA A 68 6.13 -4.76 -2.53
N TYR A 69 5.74 -3.77 -3.33
CA TYR A 69 4.87 -2.67 -2.88
C TYR A 69 3.43 -3.14 -2.71
N ALA A 70 2.94 -3.99 -3.63
CA ALA A 70 1.63 -4.60 -3.52
C ALA A 70 1.50 -5.44 -2.26
N SER A 71 2.57 -6.14 -1.85
CA SER A 71 2.58 -6.92 -0.61
C SER A 71 2.35 -6.06 0.63
N ILE A 72 2.84 -4.82 0.67
CA ILE A 72 2.56 -3.88 1.76
C ILE A 72 1.06 -3.56 1.82
N LEU A 73 0.44 -3.27 0.67
CA LEU A 73 -0.99 -2.97 0.59
C LEU A 73 -1.85 -4.16 1.02
N VAL A 74 -1.48 -5.38 0.61
CA VAL A 74 -2.15 -6.62 1.03
C VAL A 74 -2.07 -6.80 2.53
N VAL A 75 -0.91 -6.55 3.16
CA VAL A 75 -0.76 -6.67 4.61
C VAL A 75 -1.52 -5.58 5.35
N ILE A 76 -1.56 -4.34 4.85
CA ILE A 76 -2.39 -3.27 5.42
C ILE A 76 -3.87 -3.67 5.37
N PHE A 77 -4.34 -4.16 4.23
CA PHE A 77 -5.72 -4.65 4.08
C PHE A 77 -6.01 -5.78 5.08
N ALA A 78 -5.15 -6.79 5.13
CA ALA A 78 -5.30 -7.91 6.06
C ALA A 78 -5.28 -7.46 7.53
N GLN A 79 -4.44 -6.49 7.89
CA GLN A 79 -4.35 -5.93 9.25
C GLN A 79 -5.64 -5.24 9.69
N ILE A 80 -6.41 -4.69 8.75
CA ILE A 80 -7.68 -4.03 9.05
C ILE A 80 -8.81 -5.06 9.11
N VAL A 81 -8.90 -5.91 8.08
CA VAL A 81 -10.04 -6.81 7.88
C VAL A 81 -9.99 -8.02 8.81
N LEU A 82 -8.86 -8.72 8.92
CA LEU A 82 -8.81 -9.99 9.67
C LEU A 82 -9.17 -9.85 11.16
N PRO A 83 -8.62 -8.87 11.92
CA PRO A 83 -9.02 -8.71 13.32
C PRO A 83 -10.50 -8.31 13.47
N ALA A 84 -11.03 -7.50 12.54
CA ALA A 84 -12.42 -7.08 12.54
C ALA A 84 -13.36 -8.29 12.29
N GLU A 85 -13.02 -9.16 11.34
CA GLU A 85 -13.77 -10.39 11.08
C GLU A 85 -13.73 -11.36 12.24
N ILE A 86 -12.58 -11.54 12.90
CA ILE A 86 -12.48 -12.40 14.08
C ILE A 86 -13.36 -11.87 15.23
N ARG A 87 -13.41 -10.55 15.42
CA ARG A 87 -14.28 -9.94 16.44
C ARG A 87 -15.76 -10.07 16.10
N SER A 88 -16.14 -9.89 14.83
CA SER A 88 -17.52 -10.09 14.39
C SER A 88 -18.01 -11.53 14.52
N LEU A 89 -17.12 -12.50 14.26
CA LEU A 89 -17.37 -13.91 14.55
C LEU A 89 -17.60 -14.15 16.05
N ASN A 90 -16.86 -13.49 16.92
CA ASN A 90 -17.07 -13.59 18.37
C ASN A 90 -18.49 -13.11 18.76
N LEU A 91 -18.97 -12.02 18.18
CA LEU A 91 -20.33 -11.51 18.42
C LEU A 91 -21.40 -12.51 17.92
N LEU A 92 -21.19 -13.14 16.77
CA LEU A 92 -22.08 -14.15 16.23
C LEU A 92 -22.16 -15.38 17.16
N PHE A 93 -21.04 -15.92 17.63
CA PHE A 93 -20.99 -17.07 18.52
C PHE A 93 -21.63 -16.82 19.89
N HIS A 94 -21.70 -15.57 20.33
CA HIS A 94 -22.36 -15.17 21.57
C HIS A 94 -23.84 -14.80 21.39
N GLY A 95 -24.39 -14.95 20.18
CA GLY A 95 -25.79 -14.62 19.88
C GLY A 95 -26.10 -13.12 20.00
N LEU A 96 -25.06 -12.27 19.98
CA LEU A 96 -25.22 -10.82 20.00
C LEU A 96 -25.56 -10.24 18.62
N THR A 97 -25.30 -11.00 17.56
CA THR A 97 -25.71 -10.72 16.19
C THR A 97 -26.31 -11.97 15.54
N ASP A 98 -27.25 -11.79 14.64
CA ASP A 98 -27.75 -12.83 13.75
C ASP A 98 -26.83 -13.02 12.54
N THR A 99 -27.08 -14.04 11.74
CA THR A 99 -26.31 -14.33 10.52
C THR A 99 -26.39 -13.18 9.48
N GLN A 100 -27.52 -12.50 9.42
CA GLN A 100 -27.67 -11.36 8.49
C GLN A 100 -26.87 -10.15 8.97
N GLY A 101 -26.91 -9.85 10.26
CA GLY A 101 -26.09 -8.82 10.88
C GLY A 101 -24.60 -9.07 10.74
N PHE A 102 -24.18 -10.34 10.91
CA PHE A 102 -22.79 -10.75 10.66
C PHE A 102 -22.35 -10.48 9.21
N LEU A 103 -23.14 -10.91 8.21
CA LEU A 103 -22.82 -10.70 6.81
C LEU A 103 -22.76 -9.21 6.45
N PHE A 104 -23.64 -8.40 7.03
CA PHE A 104 -23.63 -6.96 6.83
C PHE A 104 -22.36 -6.30 7.42
N GLN A 105 -21.97 -6.69 8.64
CA GLN A 105 -20.73 -6.21 9.28
C GLN A 105 -19.50 -6.63 8.50
N SER A 106 -19.40 -7.88 8.07
CA SER A 106 -18.29 -8.38 7.25
C SER A 106 -18.16 -7.60 5.93
N GLY A 107 -19.28 -7.34 5.27
CA GLY A 107 -19.31 -6.46 4.09
C GLY A 107 -18.78 -5.05 4.39
N GLY A 108 -19.16 -4.48 5.53
CA GLY A 108 -18.66 -3.19 6.02
C GLY A 108 -17.14 -3.18 6.24
N HIS A 109 -16.60 -4.21 6.89
CA HIS A 109 -15.15 -4.33 7.14
C HIS A 109 -14.34 -4.44 5.83
N LEU A 110 -14.84 -5.22 4.86
CA LEU A 110 -14.22 -5.34 3.54
C LEU A 110 -14.20 -3.99 2.81
N LEU A 111 -15.32 -3.27 2.80
CA LEU A 111 -15.41 -1.94 2.20
C LEU A 111 -14.46 -0.96 2.88
N GLN A 112 -14.45 -0.93 4.20
CA GLN A 112 -13.55 -0.07 4.98
C GLN A 112 -12.08 -0.40 4.69
N GLY A 113 -11.69 -1.67 4.69
CA GLY A 113 -10.34 -2.11 4.36
C GLY A 113 -9.94 -1.68 2.95
N THR A 114 -10.81 -1.87 1.97
CA THR A 114 -10.57 -1.46 0.58
C THR A 114 -10.39 0.06 0.46
N THR A 115 -11.23 0.84 1.13
CA THR A 115 -11.16 2.31 1.12
C THR A 115 -9.85 2.80 1.72
N ILE A 116 -9.42 2.25 2.87
CA ILE A 116 -8.16 2.65 3.52
C ILE A 116 -6.95 2.29 2.66
N VAL A 117 -6.93 1.11 2.03
CA VAL A 117 -5.86 0.72 1.11
C VAL A 117 -5.81 1.65 -0.10
N LEU A 118 -6.94 1.95 -0.72
CA LEU A 118 -7.02 2.86 -1.86
C LEU A 118 -6.55 4.28 -1.48
N GLN A 119 -6.98 4.77 -0.33
CA GLN A 119 -6.54 6.05 0.22
C GLN A 119 -5.02 6.08 0.46
N SER A 120 -4.47 5.03 1.07
CA SER A 120 -3.01 4.92 1.31
C SER A 120 -2.23 4.95 0.01
N LEU A 121 -2.74 4.28 -1.04
CA LEU A 121 -2.14 4.27 -2.37
C LEU A 121 -2.18 5.67 -3.01
N LEU A 122 -3.31 6.37 -2.93
CA LEU A 122 -3.44 7.74 -3.45
C LEU A 122 -2.48 8.70 -2.74
N PHE A 123 -2.38 8.64 -1.41
CA PHE A 123 -1.43 9.46 -0.66
C PHE A 123 0.03 9.14 -0.99
N PHE A 124 0.35 7.86 -1.20
CA PHE A 124 1.68 7.48 -1.67
C PHE A 124 2.01 8.11 -3.03
N PHE A 125 1.11 8.06 -3.99
CA PHE A 125 1.33 8.70 -5.30
C PHE A 125 1.38 10.23 -5.22
N ILE A 126 0.55 10.86 -4.39
CA ILE A 126 0.64 12.30 -4.12
C ILE A 126 2.05 12.64 -3.60
N PHE A 127 2.56 11.87 -2.64
CA PHE A 127 3.89 12.07 -2.09
C PHE A 127 5.00 11.92 -3.14
N VAL A 128 4.92 10.88 -3.98
CA VAL A 128 5.86 10.68 -5.10
C VAL A 128 5.84 11.85 -6.08
N LEU A 129 4.65 12.33 -6.45
CA LEU A 129 4.49 13.47 -7.38
C LEU A 129 5.03 14.79 -6.78
N ILE A 130 4.86 15.01 -5.48
CA ILE A 130 5.44 16.17 -4.79
C ILE A 130 6.97 16.11 -4.84
N ILE A 131 7.57 14.95 -4.51
CA ILE A 131 9.02 14.77 -4.60
C ILE A 131 9.49 14.97 -6.04
N TRP A 132 8.79 14.40 -7.03
CA TRP A 132 9.09 14.61 -8.43
C TRP A 132 9.10 16.10 -8.82
N PHE A 133 8.07 16.84 -8.39
CA PHE A 133 7.99 18.29 -8.64
C PHE A 133 9.20 19.03 -8.05
N VAL A 134 9.58 18.71 -6.81
CA VAL A 134 10.78 19.29 -6.19
C VAL A 134 12.05 18.94 -6.97
N LEU A 135 12.17 17.69 -7.44
CA LEU A 135 13.31 17.26 -8.26
C LEU A 135 13.38 18.01 -9.60
N THR A 136 12.25 18.33 -10.23
CA THR A 136 12.24 19.13 -11.46
C THR A 136 12.75 20.56 -11.24
N LEU A 137 12.54 21.13 -10.03
CA LEU A 137 13.05 22.45 -9.67
C LEU A 137 14.56 22.44 -9.39
N VAL A 138 15.06 21.37 -8.75
CA VAL A 138 16.48 21.25 -8.36
C VAL A 138 17.34 20.71 -9.51
N ASN A 139 16.72 20.04 -10.49
CA ASN A 139 17.36 19.41 -11.65
C ASN A 139 18.60 18.54 -11.27
N PRO A 140 18.43 17.56 -10.36
CA PRO A 140 19.53 16.71 -9.91
C PRO A 140 20.00 15.76 -11.03
N SER A 141 21.23 15.29 -10.93
CA SER A 141 21.76 14.32 -11.89
C SER A 141 21.01 13.00 -11.84
N ILE A 142 20.63 12.46 -12.99
CA ILE A 142 19.93 11.17 -13.15
C ILE A 142 20.79 9.97 -12.68
N SER A 143 22.09 10.17 -12.45
CA SER A 143 23.00 9.17 -11.90
C SER A 143 22.67 8.80 -10.44
N ASN A 144 21.90 9.64 -9.72
CA ASN A 144 21.48 9.34 -8.36
C ASN A 144 20.40 8.23 -8.38
N PRO A 145 20.59 7.09 -7.69
CA PRO A 145 19.63 5.99 -7.68
C PRO A 145 18.26 6.38 -7.14
N LEU A 146 18.18 7.30 -6.18
CA LEU A 146 16.91 7.79 -5.62
C LEU A 146 16.11 8.57 -6.68
N VAL A 147 16.77 9.42 -7.44
CA VAL A 147 16.16 10.19 -8.54
C VAL A 147 15.58 9.22 -9.58
N ARG A 148 16.34 8.18 -9.92
CA ARG A 148 15.92 7.17 -10.88
C ARG A 148 14.68 6.38 -10.43
N ILE A 149 14.59 6.03 -9.15
CA ILE A 149 13.42 5.32 -8.59
C ILE A 149 12.18 6.21 -8.68
N ILE A 150 12.30 7.49 -8.31
CA ILE A 150 11.19 8.43 -8.36
C ILE A 150 10.73 8.64 -9.80
N HIS A 151 11.64 8.69 -10.78
CA HIS A 151 11.32 8.73 -12.20
C HIS A 151 10.48 7.51 -12.61
N VAL A 152 10.93 6.30 -12.31
CA VAL A 152 10.23 5.06 -12.66
C VAL A 152 8.81 5.01 -12.06
N LEU A 153 8.63 5.53 -10.85
CA LEU A 153 7.33 5.56 -10.17
C LEU A 153 6.42 6.68 -10.71
N ALA A 154 6.98 7.82 -11.03
CA ALA A 154 6.23 9.00 -11.46
C ALA A 154 5.89 8.98 -12.96
N ASP A 155 6.78 8.45 -13.81
CA ASP A 155 6.62 8.43 -15.27
C ASP A 155 5.27 7.89 -15.76
N PRO A 156 4.75 6.74 -15.27
CA PRO A 156 3.47 6.22 -15.74
C PRO A 156 2.29 7.14 -15.40
N LEU A 157 2.43 7.97 -14.36
CA LEU A 157 1.40 8.91 -13.92
C LEU A 157 1.50 10.25 -14.66
N ILE A 158 2.72 10.71 -14.92
CA ILE A 158 3.01 12.02 -15.50
C ILE A 158 2.89 12.00 -17.02
N ASN A 159 3.35 10.94 -17.70
CA ASN A 159 3.33 10.85 -19.15
C ASN A 159 1.95 11.09 -19.79
N PRO A 160 0.84 10.53 -19.29
CA PRO A 160 -0.48 10.85 -19.84
C PRO A 160 -0.87 12.32 -19.60
N LEU A 161 -0.50 12.91 -18.43
CA LEU A 161 -0.80 14.30 -18.11
C LEU A 161 -0.02 15.29 -18.99
N GLN A 162 1.25 14.99 -19.26
CA GLN A 162 2.10 15.82 -20.14
C GLN A 162 1.58 15.92 -21.57
N ARG A 163 0.78 14.97 -22.03
CA ARG A 163 0.19 15.03 -23.38
C ARG A 163 -0.90 16.10 -23.52
N TYR A 164 -1.54 16.46 -22.40
CA TYR A 164 -2.65 17.43 -22.37
C TYR A 164 -2.20 18.81 -21.90
N LEU A 165 -1.01 18.93 -21.30
CA LEU A 165 -0.52 20.16 -20.71
C LEU A 165 0.50 20.86 -21.66
N PRO A 166 0.47 22.21 -21.74
CA PRO A 166 1.43 22.96 -22.53
C PRO A 166 2.84 22.83 -21.95
N ARG A 167 3.82 22.62 -22.80
CA ARG A 167 5.25 22.56 -22.43
C ARG A 167 5.73 23.95 -22.05
N THR A 168 5.88 24.19 -20.75
CA THR A 168 6.47 25.42 -20.19
C THR A 168 7.88 25.10 -19.63
N ARG A 169 8.61 26.13 -19.18
CA ARG A 169 9.94 25.95 -18.55
C ARG A 169 9.89 25.09 -17.29
N ILE A 170 8.77 25.11 -16.59
CA ILE A 170 8.53 24.30 -15.39
C ILE A 170 7.46 23.27 -15.75
N ASP A 171 7.68 22.01 -15.41
CA ASP A 171 6.69 20.95 -15.60
C ASP A 171 5.63 21.05 -14.52
N TRP A 172 4.42 21.49 -14.90
CA TRP A 172 3.26 21.58 -14.00
C TRP A 172 2.47 20.27 -13.89
N SER A 173 2.82 19.26 -14.70
CA SER A 173 2.11 17.98 -14.72
C SER A 173 2.03 17.30 -13.35
N PRO A 174 3.08 17.31 -12.50
CA PRO A 174 3.01 16.72 -11.18
C PRO A 174 2.00 17.40 -10.27
N LEU A 175 1.89 18.74 -10.32
CA LEU A 175 0.93 19.49 -9.51
C LEU A 175 -0.52 19.22 -9.93
N VAL A 176 -0.76 19.12 -11.24
CA VAL A 176 -2.08 18.70 -11.75
C VAL A 176 -2.41 17.28 -11.30
N GLY A 177 -1.43 16.37 -11.32
CA GLY A 177 -1.58 15.02 -10.80
C GLY A 177 -1.92 14.98 -9.30
N VAL A 178 -1.22 15.79 -8.49
CA VAL A 178 -1.50 15.94 -7.05
C VAL A 178 -2.93 16.42 -6.82
N LEU A 179 -3.36 17.47 -7.54
CA LEU A 179 -4.71 18.01 -7.43
C LEU A 179 -5.76 16.95 -7.81
N LEU A 180 -5.54 16.22 -8.90
CA LEU A 180 -6.45 15.18 -9.38
C LEU A 180 -6.57 14.05 -8.36
N PHE A 181 -5.46 13.53 -7.84
CA PHE A 181 -5.48 12.48 -6.82
C PHE A 181 -6.09 12.95 -5.50
N TYR A 182 -5.86 14.21 -5.12
CA TYR A 182 -6.50 14.79 -3.94
C TYR A 182 -8.01 14.88 -4.10
N LEU A 183 -8.51 15.32 -5.25
CA LEU A 183 -9.94 15.36 -5.54
C LEU A 183 -10.55 13.96 -5.54
N ILE A 184 -9.89 12.96 -6.13
CA ILE A 184 -10.33 11.57 -6.10
C ILE A 184 -10.38 11.07 -4.65
N SER A 185 -9.34 11.33 -3.86
CA SER A 185 -9.30 10.94 -2.45
C SER A 185 -10.45 11.56 -1.65
N SER A 186 -10.73 12.84 -1.85
CA SER A 186 -11.82 13.53 -1.15
C SER A 186 -13.21 13.01 -1.53
N THR A 187 -13.42 12.61 -2.78
CA THR A 187 -14.71 12.07 -3.25
C THR A 187 -14.97 10.64 -2.78
N ILE A 188 -13.92 9.83 -2.62
CA ILE A 188 -14.02 8.44 -2.14
C ILE A 188 -14.30 8.39 -0.63
N ILE A 189 -13.80 9.36 0.14
CA ILE A 189 -13.87 9.34 1.61
C ILE A 189 -15.16 10.00 2.12
N SER A 190 -15.66 11.04 1.45
CA SER A 190 -16.82 11.80 1.91
C SER A 190 -18.12 11.01 2.08
N PRO A 191 -18.40 9.91 1.36
CA PRO A 191 -19.64 9.15 1.55
C PRO A 191 -19.56 8.08 2.66
N ILE A 192 -18.40 7.85 3.29
CA ILE A 192 -18.17 6.72 4.22
C ILE A 192 -17.92 7.23 5.66
N SER A 193 -17.70 8.53 5.85
CA SER A 193 -17.59 9.20 7.15
C SER A 193 -18.93 9.75 7.61
#